data_05c48bdc90a785fd8a20dfa1fe3efda2
#
_entry.id   05c48bdc90a785fd8a20dfa1fe3efda2
#
_cell.length_a   1.000
_cell.length_b   1.000
_cell.length_c   1.000
_cell.angle_alpha   90.00
_cell.angle_beta   90.00
_cell.angle_gamma   90.00
#
_symmetry.space_group_name_H-M   'P 1'
#
loop_
_entity.id
_entity.type
_entity.pdbx_description
1 polymer ?
#
loop_
_entity_poly.entity_id
_entity_poly.type
_entity_poly.pdbx_seq_one_letter_code
_entity_poly.pdbx_strand_id
1 'polypeptide(L)'
;MKTVEVIVEYAGKNLSAYIEGAPIITVGNNIQEVEHNMREAIELYLEDNPDPCELLSGEFELKFRIDTATFLNYYSGIFTKAALSRITG
;
A
#
# COMPACT_ATOMS: atom_id res chain seq x y z
N MET A 1 -0.37 20.60 7.00
CA MET A 1 -0.41 19.64 5.89
C MET A 1 -1.32 18.47 6.28
N LYS A 2 -2.25 18.12 5.43
CA LYS A 2 -3.16 17.03 5.74
C LYS A 2 -2.52 15.67 5.42
N THR A 3 -3.01 14.64 6.09
CA THR A 3 -2.53 13.27 5.91
C THR A 3 -3.57 12.47 5.17
N VAL A 4 -3.13 11.77 4.13
CA VAL A 4 -3.98 10.87 3.34
C VAL A 4 -3.58 9.43 3.68
N GLU A 5 -4.52 8.65 4.20
CA GLU A 5 -4.25 7.25 4.52
C GLU A 5 -4.36 6.35 3.31
N VAL A 6 -3.33 5.55 3.11
CA VAL A 6 -3.32 4.48 2.12
C VAL A 6 -3.45 3.17 2.89
N ILE A 7 -4.49 2.42 2.59
CA ILE A 7 -4.75 1.15 3.27
C ILE A 7 -4.16 0.02 2.44
N VAL A 8 -3.29 -0.78 3.07
CA VAL A 8 -2.60 -1.90 2.41
C VAL A 8 -3.15 -3.20 2.93
N GLU A 9 -3.57 -4.07 2.02
CA GLU A 9 -4.15 -5.37 2.34
C GLU A 9 -3.43 -6.49 1.59
N TYR A 10 -3.38 -7.66 2.21
CA TYR A 10 -2.80 -8.84 1.61
C TYR A 10 -3.86 -9.54 0.77
N ALA A 11 -3.59 -9.67 -0.52
CA ALA A 11 -4.54 -10.21 -1.50
C ALA A 11 -4.17 -11.63 -1.97
N GLY A 12 -3.56 -12.43 -1.08
CA GLY A 12 -3.21 -13.82 -1.37
C GLY A 12 -1.83 -14.01 -1.95
N LYS A 13 -1.54 -13.42 -3.10
CA LYS A 13 -0.23 -13.51 -3.74
C LYS A 13 0.55 -12.21 -3.66
N ASN A 14 -0.15 -11.11 -3.58
CA ASN A 14 0.46 -9.79 -3.58
C ASN A 14 -0.28 -8.89 -2.59
N LEU A 15 0.19 -7.66 -2.51
CA LEU A 15 -0.43 -6.63 -1.69
C LEU A 15 -1.26 -5.73 -2.59
N SER A 16 -2.40 -5.29 -2.10
CA SER A 16 -3.19 -4.25 -2.73
C SER A 16 -3.22 -3.03 -1.81
N ALA A 17 -3.32 -1.86 -2.41
CA ALA A 17 -3.39 -0.62 -1.66
C ALA A 17 -4.44 0.29 -2.28
N TYR A 18 -5.17 0.99 -1.42
CA TYR A 18 -6.18 1.92 -1.90
C TYR A 18 -6.29 3.11 -0.96
N ILE A 19 -6.85 4.19 -1.48
CA ILE A 19 -7.14 5.38 -0.69
C ILE A 19 -8.64 5.42 -0.46
N GLU A 20 -9.05 5.39 0.80
CA GLU A 20 -10.45 5.51 1.14
C GLU A 20 -10.93 6.92 0.83
N GLY A 21 -11.96 7.04 0.00
CA GLY A 21 -12.49 8.32 -0.42
C GLY A 21 -11.93 8.87 -1.73
N ALA A 22 -11.05 8.11 -2.39
CA ALA A 22 -10.52 8.49 -3.70
C ALA A 22 -10.51 7.25 -4.61
N PRO A 23 -10.71 7.42 -5.93
CA PRO A 23 -10.77 6.28 -6.86
C PRO A 23 -9.38 5.81 -7.27
N ILE A 24 -8.54 5.49 -6.30
CA ILE A 24 -7.16 5.07 -6.55
C ILE A 24 -6.89 3.75 -5.85
N ILE A 25 -6.45 2.76 -6.63
CA ILE A 25 -6.06 1.45 -6.14
C ILE A 25 -4.84 0.97 -6.91
N THR A 26 -3.94 0.27 -6.24
CA THR A 26 -2.77 -0.31 -6.89
C THR A 26 -2.41 -1.63 -6.22
N VAL A 27 -1.48 -2.36 -6.84
CA VAL A 27 -0.99 -3.63 -6.32
C VAL A 27 0.52 -3.64 -6.42
N GLY A 28 1.14 -4.53 -5.64
CA GLY A 28 2.58 -4.74 -5.69
C GLY A 28 2.95 -6.03 -4.96
N ASN A 29 4.15 -6.52 -5.20
CA ASN A 29 4.60 -7.79 -4.62
C ASN A 29 5.20 -7.61 -3.22
N ASN A 30 5.54 -6.39 -2.86
CA ASN A 30 6.08 -6.06 -1.53
C ASN A 30 5.72 -4.62 -1.18
N ILE A 31 6.03 -4.23 0.05
CA ILE A 31 5.68 -2.91 0.57
C ILE A 31 6.32 -1.78 -0.25
N GLN A 32 7.59 -1.92 -0.60
CA GLN A 32 8.29 -0.88 -1.38
C GLN A 32 7.67 -0.69 -2.74
N GLU A 33 7.30 -1.78 -3.39
CA GLU A 33 6.66 -1.73 -4.70
C GLU A 33 5.28 -1.09 -4.63
N VAL A 34 4.51 -1.43 -3.59
CA VAL A 34 3.20 -0.83 -3.36
C VAL A 34 3.30 0.67 -3.13
N GLU A 35 4.27 1.11 -2.33
CA GLU A 35 4.50 2.53 -2.09
C GLU A 35 4.83 3.27 -3.39
N HIS A 36 5.74 2.73 -4.17
CA HIS A 36 6.13 3.31 -5.44
C HIS A 36 4.94 3.39 -6.40
N ASN A 37 4.22 2.30 -6.54
CA ASN A 37 3.07 2.22 -7.45
C ASN A 37 1.93 3.14 -7.02
N MET A 38 1.72 3.28 -5.71
CA MET A 38 0.70 4.19 -5.21
C MET A 38 1.03 5.65 -5.52
N ARG A 39 2.28 6.05 -5.33
CA ARG A 39 2.72 7.41 -5.64
C ARG A 39 2.55 7.72 -7.13
N GLU A 40 2.89 6.76 -7.96
CA GLU A 40 2.71 6.87 -9.41
C GLU A 40 1.25 6.98 -9.80
N ALA A 41 0.40 6.16 -9.19
CA ALA A 41 -1.04 6.19 -9.44
C ALA A 41 -1.65 7.54 -9.05
N ILE A 42 -1.21 8.12 -7.93
CA ILE A 42 -1.66 9.44 -7.49
C ILE A 42 -1.21 10.52 -8.48
N GLU A 43 0.03 10.46 -8.93
CA GLU A 43 0.54 11.42 -9.92
C GLU A 43 -0.28 11.40 -11.21
N LEU A 44 -0.58 10.21 -11.71
CA LEU A 44 -1.40 10.05 -12.91
C LEU A 44 -2.82 10.59 -12.69
N TYR A 45 -3.40 10.31 -11.53
CA TYR A 45 -4.73 10.82 -11.19
C TYR A 45 -4.74 12.36 -11.19
N LEU A 46 -3.74 12.98 -10.60
CA LEU A 46 -3.67 14.44 -10.52
C LEU A 46 -3.42 15.08 -11.89
N GLU A 47 -2.67 14.42 -12.76
CA GLU A 47 -2.48 14.89 -14.13
C GLU A 47 -3.77 14.89 -14.92
N ASP A 48 -4.58 13.85 -14.75
CA ASP A 48 -5.84 13.69 -15.49
C ASP A 48 -7.00 14.46 -14.88
N ASN A 49 -6.85 14.93 -13.64
CA ASN A 49 -7.93 15.59 -12.91
C ASN A 49 -7.46 16.93 -12.35
N PRO A 50 -7.55 18.02 -13.16
CA PRO A 50 -7.14 19.35 -12.71
C PRO A 50 -7.91 19.83 -11.49
N ASP A 51 -9.11 19.28 -11.26
CA ASP A 51 -9.92 19.59 -10.08
C ASP A 51 -10.12 18.29 -9.29
N PRO A 52 -9.09 17.83 -8.57
CA PRO A 52 -9.15 16.54 -7.89
C PRO A 52 -10.11 16.57 -6.70
N CYS A 53 -10.44 15.37 -6.19
CA CYS A 53 -11.25 15.27 -4.98
C CYS A 53 -10.56 16.00 -3.83
N GLU A 54 -11.37 16.46 -2.87
CA GLU A 54 -10.89 17.24 -1.74
C GLU A 54 -9.72 16.60 -1.01
N LEU A 55 -9.77 15.30 -0.87
CA LEU A 55 -8.74 14.52 -0.17
C LEU A 55 -7.35 14.71 -0.80
N LEU A 56 -7.28 14.81 -2.12
CA LEU A 56 -6.03 14.92 -2.86
C LEU A 56 -5.77 16.31 -3.42
N SER A 57 -6.52 17.31 -2.98
CA SER A 57 -6.28 18.68 -3.39
C SER A 57 -5.31 19.36 -2.42
N GLY A 58 -4.45 20.26 -2.95
CA GLY A 58 -3.47 20.98 -2.15
C GLY A 58 -2.33 20.09 -1.69
N GLU A 59 -1.69 20.48 -0.60
CA GLU A 59 -0.57 19.71 -0.05
C GLU A 59 -1.05 18.62 0.90
N PHE A 60 -0.44 17.45 0.77
CA PHE A 60 -0.73 16.32 1.65
C PHE A 60 0.47 15.41 1.75
N GLU A 61 0.48 14.60 2.80
CA GLU A 61 1.46 13.52 2.96
C GLU A 61 0.72 12.19 2.99
N LEU A 62 1.39 11.13 2.59
CA LEU A 62 0.82 9.79 2.58
C LEU A 62 1.23 9.03 3.83
N LYS A 63 0.27 8.35 4.42
CA LYS A 63 0.50 7.44 5.53
C LYS A 63 0.02 6.06 5.13
N PHE A 64 0.94 5.11 5.02
CA PHE A 64 0.61 3.74 4.65
C PHE A 64 0.25 2.96 5.90
N ARG A 65 -0.95 2.42 5.90
CA ARG A 65 -1.49 1.66 7.02
C ARG A 65 -1.70 0.22 6.61
N ILE A 66 -1.03 -0.70 7.32
CA ILE A 66 -1.19 -2.12 7.12
C ILE A 66 -2.00 -2.66 8.29
N ASP A 67 -3.15 -3.29 8.03
CA ASP A 67 -3.93 -3.85 9.13
C ASP A 67 -3.22 -5.08 9.73
N THR A 68 -3.61 -5.43 10.96
CA THR A 68 -2.95 -6.50 11.70
C THR A 68 -3.02 -7.85 10.96
N ALA A 69 -4.17 -8.17 10.39
CA ALA A 69 -4.34 -9.43 9.67
C ALA A 69 -3.43 -9.50 8.44
N THR A 70 -3.36 -8.41 7.67
CA THR A 70 -2.49 -8.32 6.50
C THR A 70 -1.03 -8.45 6.91
N PHE A 71 -0.63 -7.74 7.96
CA PHE A 71 0.72 -7.80 8.48
C PHE A 71 1.09 -9.23 8.88
N LEU A 72 0.26 -9.90 9.67
CA LEU A 72 0.51 -11.25 10.12
C LEU A 72 0.55 -12.25 8.97
N ASN A 73 -0.35 -12.14 8.01
CA ASN A 73 -0.38 -13.05 6.87
C ASN A 73 0.82 -12.87 5.95
N TYR A 74 1.23 -11.64 5.71
CA TYR A 74 2.36 -11.34 4.85
C TYR A 74 3.68 -11.77 5.48
N TYR A 75 3.91 -11.35 6.73
CA TYR A 75 5.20 -11.59 7.40
C TYR A 75 5.32 -12.99 7.99
N SER A 76 4.22 -13.66 8.33
CA SER A 76 4.30 -15.01 8.87
C SER A 76 4.89 -15.99 7.84
N GLY A 77 4.59 -15.82 6.55
CA GLY A 77 5.19 -16.63 5.51
C GLY A 77 6.70 -16.48 5.45
N ILE A 78 7.18 -15.25 5.60
CA ILE A 78 8.62 -14.97 5.61
C ILE A 78 9.29 -15.55 6.85
N PHE A 79 8.70 -15.36 8.02
CA PHE A 79 9.25 -15.87 9.27
C PHE A 79 9.23 -17.40 9.32
N THR A 80 8.20 -18.02 8.81
CA THR A 80 8.12 -19.48 8.75
C THR A 80 9.24 -20.06 7.89
N LYS A 81 9.49 -19.46 6.73
CA LYS A 81 10.58 -19.87 5.86
C LYS A 81 11.93 -19.71 6.54
N ALA A 82 12.14 -18.58 7.20
CA ALA A 82 13.40 -18.33 7.91
C ALA A 82 13.60 -19.34 9.04
N ALA A 83 12.55 -19.63 9.80
CA ALA A 83 12.62 -20.60 10.89
C ALA A 83 12.92 -22.01 10.37
N LEU A 84 12.27 -22.43 9.29
CA LEU A 84 12.52 -23.73 8.68
C LEU A 84 13.96 -23.84 8.17
N SER A 85 14.48 -22.80 7.55
CA SER A 85 15.88 -22.79 7.11
C SER A 85 16.84 -22.98 8.26
N ARG A 86 16.59 -22.36 9.41
CA ARG A 86 17.43 -22.50 10.59
C ARG A 86 17.36 -23.90 11.21
N ILE A 87 16.20 -24.52 11.17
CA ILE A 87 15.99 -25.84 11.74
C ILE A 87 16.61 -26.91 10.85
N THR A 88 16.47 -26.76 9.55
CA THR A 88 16.94 -27.76 8.58
C THR A 88 18.36 -27.53 8.08
N GLY A 89 18.83 -26.35 8.27
CA GLY A 89 20.16 -25.95 7.82
C GLY A 89 21.12 -25.80 8.94
#